data_27c6efd130b3d5bda919ef3c06945253
#
_entry.id   27c6efd130b3d5bda919ef3c06945253
#
_cell.length_a   1.000
_cell.length_b   1.000
_cell.length_c   1.000
_cell.angle_alpha   90.00
_cell.angle_beta   90.00
_cell.angle_gamma   90.00
#
_symmetry.space_group_name_H-M   'P 1'
#
loop_
_entity.id
_entity.type
_entity.pdbx_description
1 polymer ?
#
loop_
_entity_poly.entity_id
_entity_poly.type
_entity_poly.pdbx_seq_one_letter_code
_entity_poly.pdbx_strand_id
1 'polypeptide(L)'
;SRGLGDVYKRQVQISPILTKANCESIRAQLSSISTERELARAHQFLQSLLHKELYFRNVSLSDAAAYIRFMGEQCVKHGYAKEEFVQDVLQRESFSSTAFTDVLAVPHAINQYADRSFICVIHNDMPIQWKKKTVHFVLMIGITEAEMKFFKPAFDRIVELFNSTSRTLELLKTNTFEEFCAQMR
;
A
#
# COMPACT_ATOMS: atom_id res chain seq x y z
N SER A 1 33.18 -6.28 25.47
CA SER A 1 33.32 -4.81 25.62
C SER A 1 34.06 -4.11 24.49
N ARG A 2 34.36 -4.81 23.35
CA ARG A 2 35.06 -4.21 22.18
C ARG A 2 34.15 -3.61 21.09
N GLY A 3 32.85 -3.80 21.16
CA GLY A 3 31.93 -3.41 20.11
C GLY A 3 31.42 -1.95 20.13
N LEU A 4 31.44 -1.32 21.29
CA LEU A 4 30.94 0.06 21.43
C LEU A 4 31.98 1.15 21.07
N GLY A 5 33.25 0.83 21.18
CA GLY A 5 34.34 1.76 20.83
C GLY A 5 34.54 1.98 19.32
N ASP A 6 34.27 0.99 18.49
CA ASP A 6 34.47 1.10 17.04
C ASP A 6 33.33 1.81 16.32
N VAL A 7 32.11 1.74 16.84
CA VAL A 7 30.98 2.48 16.28
C VAL A 7 31.13 3.97 16.54
N TYR A 8 31.67 4.34 17.70
CA TYR A 8 31.92 5.75 18.05
C TYR A 8 33.12 6.35 17.28
N LYS A 9 34.15 5.55 16.97
CA LYS A 9 35.32 6.05 16.22
C LYS A 9 35.05 6.32 14.74
N ARG A 10 34.03 5.71 14.13
CA ARG A 10 33.63 6.01 12.75
C ARG A 10 32.74 7.26 12.61
N GLN A 11 32.23 7.80 13.71
CA GLN A 11 31.31 8.94 13.70
C GLN A 11 32.00 10.31 13.86
N VAL A 12 33.29 10.36 14.15
CA VAL A 12 33.94 11.62 14.52
C VAL A 12 35.18 11.89 13.70
N GLN A 13 35.01 12.11 12.40
CA GLN A 13 35.86 13.08 11.71
C GLN A 13 35.09 14.40 11.56
N ILE A 14 34.63 14.94 12.67
CA ILE A 14 34.12 16.29 12.73
C ILE A 14 35.30 17.13 13.15
N SER A 15 35.67 18.10 12.31
CA SER A 15 36.59 19.19 12.67
C SER A 15 36.16 19.75 14.04
N PRO A 16 37.07 20.02 14.97
CA PRO A 16 36.72 20.46 16.32
C PRO A 16 35.97 21.82 16.36
N ILE A 17 35.75 22.44 15.22
CA ILE A 17 34.93 23.65 15.11
C ILE A 17 33.71 23.33 14.26
N LEU A 18 32.54 23.24 14.88
CA LEU A 18 31.23 23.13 14.20
C LEU A 18 30.98 24.42 13.43
N THR A 19 31.30 24.42 12.14
CA THR A 19 30.93 25.49 11.23
C THR A 19 29.46 25.38 10.84
N LYS A 20 28.85 26.50 10.42
CA LYS A 20 27.46 26.49 9.90
C LYS A 20 27.29 25.47 8.76
N ALA A 21 28.28 25.38 7.87
CA ALA A 21 28.28 24.39 6.78
C ALA A 21 28.29 22.94 7.28
N ASN A 22 29.06 22.66 8.36
CA ASN A 22 29.07 21.31 8.94
C ASN A 22 27.72 20.96 9.60
N CYS A 23 27.06 21.92 10.24
CA CYS A 23 25.73 21.73 10.80
C CYS A 23 24.68 21.48 9.71
N GLU A 24 24.73 22.20 8.59
CA GLU A 24 23.85 22.01 7.44
C GLU A 24 24.07 20.64 6.80
N SER A 25 25.32 20.21 6.62
CA SER A 25 25.66 18.88 6.10
C SER A 25 25.15 17.75 7.01
N ILE A 26 25.34 17.87 8.32
CA ILE A 26 24.84 16.90 9.29
C ILE A 26 23.32 16.84 9.27
N ARG A 27 22.63 17.99 9.21
CA ARG A 27 21.16 18.03 9.09
C ARG A 27 20.66 17.36 7.82
N ALA A 28 21.32 17.62 6.68
CA ALA A 28 20.97 17.00 5.40
C ALA A 28 21.17 15.48 5.45
N GLN A 29 22.26 14.98 6.04
CA GLN A 29 22.51 13.55 6.21
C GLN A 29 21.49 12.90 7.16
N LEU A 30 21.17 13.53 8.28
CA LEU A 30 20.15 13.03 9.22
C LEU A 30 18.77 13.01 8.59
N SER A 31 18.41 14.03 7.81
CA SER A 31 17.16 14.08 7.05
C SER A 31 17.09 12.96 6.00
N SER A 32 18.17 12.71 5.26
CA SER A 32 18.28 11.62 4.30
C SER A 32 18.09 10.24 4.95
N ILE A 33 18.78 9.98 6.06
CA ILE A 33 18.67 8.72 6.82
C ILE A 33 17.25 8.53 7.37
N SER A 34 16.63 9.59 7.87
CA SER A 34 15.24 9.55 8.36
C SER A 34 14.29 9.18 7.22
N THR A 35 14.43 9.81 6.06
CA THR A 35 13.61 9.55 4.87
C THR A 35 13.77 8.10 4.38
N GLU A 36 14.99 7.58 4.31
CA GLU A 36 15.26 6.19 3.93
C GLU A 36 14.62 5.19 4.88
N ARG A 37 14.67 5.46 6.20
CA ARG A 37 14.02 4.62 7.21
C ARG A 37 12.49 4.66 7.09
N GLU A 38 11.93 5.82 6.85
CA GLU A 38 10.49 5.99 6.65
C GLU A 38 10.01 5.23 5.40
N LEU A 39 10.73 5.34 4.29
CA LEU A 39 10.45 4.60 3.06
C LEU A 39 10.56 3.09 3.27
N ALA A 40 11.59 2.62 3.97
CA ALA A 40 11.75 1.21 4.28
C ALA A 40 10.60 0.67 5.16
N ARG A 41 10.14 1.44 6.15
CA ARG A 41 8.99 1.09 6.99
C ARG A 41 7.69 1.07 6.19
N ALA A 42 7.46 2.06 5.34
CA ALA A 42 6.28 2.12 4.46
C ALA A 42 6.25 0.92 3.53
N HIS A 43 7.38 0.56 2.94
CA HIS A 43 7.53 -0.62 2.09
C HIS A 43 7.25 -1.91 2.86
N GLN A 44 7.83 -2.08 4.03
CA GLN A 44 7.61 -3.26 4.86
C GLN A 44 6.14 -3.39 5.29
N PHE A 45 5.51 -2.27 5.67
CA PHE A 45 4.09 -2.26 6.02
C PHE A 45 3.22 -2.62 4.81
N LEU A 46 3.47 -2.03 3.63
CA LEU A 46 2.76 -2.37 2.40
C LEU A 46 2.86 -3.87 2.08
N GLN A 47 4.04 -4.46 2.16
CA GLN A 47 4.21 -5.90 1.95
C GLN A 47 3.44 -6.75 2.98
N SER A 48 3.35 -6.30 4.22
CA SER A 48 2.61 -6.99 5.27
C SER A 48 1.10 -7.00 5.06
N LEU A 49 0.56 -6.11 4.23
CA LEU A 49 -0.87 -6.04 3.88
C LEU A 49 -1.27 -7.04 2.81
N LEU A 50 -0.32 -7.62 2.08
CA LEU A 50 -0.58 -8.54 0.97
C LEU A 50 -0.66 -9.98 1.49
N HIS A 51 -1.78 -10.65 1.21
CA HIS A 51 -2.09 -12.00 1.66
C HIS A 51 -2.51 -12.86 0.47
N LYS A 52 -1.92 -14.05 0.34
CA LYS A 52 -2.17 -14.94 -0.80
C LYS A 52 -3.64 -15.34 -0.93
N GLU A 53 -4.31 -15.57 0.19
CA GLU A 53 -5.72 -15.92 0.24
C GLU A 53 -6.67 -14.77 -0.18
N LEU A 54 -6.16 -13.55 -0.27
CA LEU A 54 -6.88 -12.36 -0.71
C LEU A 54 -6.40 -11.84 -2.08
N TYR A 55 -5.77 -12.70 -2.87
CA TYR A 55 -5.32 -12.37 -4.23
C TYR A 55 -6.09 -13.21 -5.25
N PHE A 56 -6.73 -12.54 -6.20
CA PHE A 56 -7.60 -13.16 -7.20
C PHE A 56 -7.25 -12.68 -8.61
N ARG A 57 -7.28 -13.62 -9.54
CA ARG A 57 -7.04 -13.36 -10.96
C ARG A 57 -8.30 -13.60 -11.79
N ASN A 58 -8.56 -12.70 -12.73
CA ASN A 58 -9.57 -12.86 -13.77
C ASN A 58 -10.98 -13.19 -13.21
N VAL A 59 -11.40 -12.40 -12.24
CA VAL A 59 -12.76 -12.46 -11.69
C VAL A 59 -13.68 -11.61 -12.56
N SER A 60 -14.74 -12.18 -13.09
CA SER A 60 -15.70 -11.48 -13.96
C SER A 60 -17.03 -11.33 -13.24
N LEU A 61 -17.38 -10.12 -12.88
CA LEU A 61 -18.61 -9.74 -12.19
C LEU A 61 -19.30 -8.57 -12.90
N SER A 62 -20.55 -8.30 -12.53
CA SER A 62 -21.42 -7.38 -13.27
C SER A 62 -21.06 -5.91 -13.12
N ASP A 63 -20.65 -5.47 -11.94
CA ASP A 63 -20.42 -4.06 -11.62
C ASP A 63 -19.49 -3.88 -10.41
N ALA A 64 -19.13 -2.64 -10.11
CA ALA A 64 -18.26 -2.29 -8.99
C ALA A 64 -18.79 -2.82 -7.64
N ALA A 65 -20.08 -2.73 -7.40
CA ALA A 65 -20.69 -3.23 -6.16
C ALA A 65 -20.54 -4.75 -6.04
N ALA A 66 -20.70 -5.50 -7.12
CA ALA A 66 -20.52 -6.95 -7.13
C ALA A 66 -19.07 -7.34 -6.81
N TYR A 67 -18.09 -6.61 -7.36
CA TYR A 67 -16.68 -6.81 -7.01
C TYR A 67 -16.40 -6.51 -5.54
N ILE A 68 -16.95 -5.43 -5.00
CA ILE A 68 -16.79 -5.09 -3.57
C ILE A 68 -17.41 -6.17 -2.68
N ARG A 69 -18.60 -6.68 -3.01
CA ARG A 69 -19.23 -7.77 -2.26
C ARG A 69 -18.40 -9.04 -2.29
N PHE A 70 -17.94 -9.44 -3.46
CA PHE A 70 -17.06 -10.62 -3.60
C PHE A 70 -15.79 -10.48 -2.74
N MET A 71 -15.09 -9.37 -2.85
CA MET A 71 -13.87 -9.11 -2.08
C MET A 71 -14.16 -9.04 -0.59
N GLY A 72 -15.24 -8.38 -0.19
CA GLY A 72 -15.71 -8.29 1.19
C GLY A 72 -16.04 -9.64 1.80
N GLU A 73 -16.74 -10.50 1.07
CA GLU A 73 -17.04 -11.87 1.50
C GLU A 73 -15.76 -12.68 1.75
N GLN A 74 -14.75 -12.53 0.91
CA GLN A 74 -13.46 -13.20 1.12
C GLN A 74 -12.75 -12.66 2.37
N CYS A 75 -12.79 -11.36 2.60
CA CYS A 75 -12.21 -10.74 3.79
C CYS A 75 -12.90 -11.18 5.07
N VAL A 76 -14.22 -11.26 5.07
CA VAL A 76 -15.01 -11.77 6.21
C VAL A 76 -14.75 -13.26 6.46
N LYS A 77 -14.75 -14.06 5.41
CA LYS A 77 -14.48 -15.49 5.47
C LYS A 77 -13.13 -15.80 6.12
N HIS A 78 -12.11 -15.02 5.82
CA HIS A 78 -10.76 -15.20 6.33
C HIS A 78 -10.46 -14.42 7.63
N GLY A 79 -11.47 -13.74 8.21
CA GLY A 79 -11.34 -13.07 9.50
C GLY A 79 -10.60 -11.74 9.46
N TYR A 80 -10.52 -11.08 8.31
CA TYR A 80 -9.87 -9.77 8.17
C TYR A 80 -10.81 -8.59 8.48
N ALA A 81 -12.10 -8.76 8.25
CA ALA A 81 -13.10 -7.73 8.43
C ALA A 81 -14.45 -8.34 8.83
N LYS A 82 -15.36 -7.49 9.29
CA LYS A 82 -16.76 -7.81 9.54
C LYS A 82 -17.66 -7.30 8.41
N GLU A 83 -18.91 -7.75 8.39
CA GLU A 83 -19.89 -7.32 7.39
C GLU A 83 -20.11 -5.80 7.39
N GLU A 84 -20.07 -5.17 8.57
CA GLU A 84 -20.21 -3.73 8.72
C GLU A 84 -19.12 -2.96 7.95
N PHE A 85 -17.92 -3.51 7.89
CA PHE A 85 -16.84 -2.95 7.06
C PHE A 85 -17.21 -3.00 5.57
N VAL A 86 -17.75 -4.12 5.11
CA VAL A 86 -18.15 -4.30 3.70
C VAL A 86 -19.26 -3.32 3.32
N GLN A 87 -20.24 -3.15 4.19
CA GLN A 87 -21.33 -2.19 3.99
C GLN A 87 -20.83 -0.75 3.94
N ASP A 88 -19.85 -0.40 4.77
CA ASP A 88 -19.22 0.93 4.76
C ASP A 88 -18.44 1.18 3.45
N VAL A 89 -17.75 0.17 2.93
CA VAL A 89 -17.07 0.25 1.62
C VAL A 89 -18.07 0.46 0.48
N LEU A 90 -19.18 -0.29 0.47
CA LEU A 90 -20.27 -0.11 -0.51
C LEU A 90 -20.87 1.28 -0.44
N GLN A 91 -21.12 1.77 0.75
CA GLN A 91 -21.66 3.12 0.96
C GLN A 91 -20.66 4.18 0.47
N ARG A 92 -19.36 4.03 0.79
CA ARG A 92 -18.31 4.93 0.30
C ARG A 92 -18.27 4.98 -1.23
N GLU A 93 -18.30 3.84 -1.89
CA GLU A 93 -18.29 3.75 -3.36
C GLU A 93 -19.55 4.38 -3.98
N SER A 94 -20.70 4.33 -3.29
CA SER A 94 -21.93 4.93 -3.78
C SER A 94 -21.86 6.46 -3.88
N PHE A 95 -21.09 7.12 -3.02
CA PHE A 95 -20.91 8.58 -3.03
C PHE A 95 -20.08 9.07 -4.22
N SER A 96 -18.99 8.39 -4.50
CA SER A 96 -18.13 8.71 -5.63
C SER A 96 -17.22 7.51 -5.97
N SER A 97 -16.83 7.41 -7.23
CA SER A 97 -15.94 6.32 -7.67
C SER A 97 -14.59 6.36 -6.97
N THR A 98 -14.12 5.18 -6.55
CA THR A 98 -12.77 5.00 -6.05
C THR A 98 -11.77 4.59 -7.13
N ALA A 99 -12.15 4.66 -8.41
CA ALA A 99 -11.22 4.52 -9.53
C ALA A 99 -10.21 5.68 -9.48
N PHE A 100 -8.99 5.35 -9.11
CA PHE A 100 -7.91 6.29 -8.87
C PHE A 100 -7.19 6.66 -10.17
N THR A 101 -6.91 5.65 -11.00
CA THR A 101 -6.33 5.80 -12.33
C THR A 101 -7.17 5.03 -13.35
N ASP A 102 -6.75 5.02 -14.61
CA ASP A 102 -7.39 4.20 -15.66
C ASP A 102 -7.02 2.70 -15.55
N VAL A 103 -6.27 2.32 -14.53
CA VAL A 103 -5.88 0.92 -14.28
C VAL A 103 -6.19 0.44 -12.88
N LEU A 104 -6.50 1.35 -11.93
CA LEU A 104 -6.63 1.04 -10.51
C LEU A 104 -7.89 1.65 -9.89
N ALA A 105 -8.65 0.83 -9.17
CA ALA A 105 -9.65 1.26 -8.19
C ALA A 105 -9.22 0.83 -6.78
N VAL A 106 -9.51 1.68 -5.78
CA VAL A 106 -9.12 1.46 -4.38
C VAL A 106 -10.35 1.61 -3.46
N PRO A 107 -11.27 0.63 -3.47
CA PRO A 107 -12.39 0.65 -2.54
C PRO A 107 -11.90 0.54 -1.08
N HIS A 108 -12.50 1.35 -0.21
CA HIS A 108 -12.12 1.43 1.20
C HIS A 108 -13.31 1.88 2.05
N ALA A 109 -13.26 1.60 3.34
CA ALA A 109 -14.23 2.08 4.32
C ALA A 109 -13.89 3.51 4.79
N ILE A 110 -14.89 4.24 5.29
CA ILE A 110 -14.71 5.56 5.90
C ILE A 110 -14.74 5.46 7.42
N ASN A 111 -15.72 4.74 7.96
CA ASN A 111 -16.04 4.74 9.39
C ASN A 111 -15.63 3.44 10.10
N GLN A 112 -15.36 2.37 9.35
CA GLN A 112 -15.07 1.06 9.91
C GLN A 112 -13.60 0.72 9.78
N TYR A 113 -13.01 0.17 10.85
CA TYR A 113 -11.68 -0.43 10.82
C TYR A 113 -11.76 -1.90 10.46
N ALA A 114 -10.68 -2.44 9.91
CA ALA A 114 -10.52 -3.87 9.75
C ALA A 114 -10.16 -4.54 11.09
N ASP A 115 -10.45 -5.84 11.21
CA ASP A 115 -10.00 -6.63 12.35
C ASP A 115 -8.51 -7.01 12.23
N ARG A 116 -8.06 -7.20 10.98
CA ARG A 116 -6.66 -7.38 10.59
C ARG A 116 -6.40 -6.55 9.33
N SER A 117 -5.27 -5.87 9.27
CA SER A 117 -4.94 -5.04 8.11
C SER A 117 -4.65 -5.88 6.87
N PHE A 118 -5.19 -5.46 5.73
CA PHE A 118 -5.10 -6.19 4.46
C PHE A 118 -5.20 -5.28 3.24
N ILE A 119 -4.72 -5.80 2.13
CA ILE A 119 -5.09 -5.39 0.78
C ILE A 119 -5.63 -6.63 0.06
N CYS A 120 -6.93 -6.64 -0.25
CA CYS A 120 -7.53 -7.66 -1.11
C CYS A 120 -7.35 -7.21 -2.57
N VAL A 121 -6.85 -8.10 -3.41
CA VAL A 121 -6.44 -7.79 -4.78
C VAL A 121 -7.27 -8.58 -5.78
N ILE A 122 -7.85 -7.88 -6.74
CA ILE A 122 -8.29 -8.47 -8.01
C ILE A 122 -7.41 -7.90 -9.11
N HIS A 123 -6.82 -8.77 -9.91
CA HIS A 123 -6.08 -8.42 -11.11
C HIS A 123 -6.66 -9.17 -12.32
N ASN A 124 -7.21 -8.44 -13.26
CA ASN A 124 -7.79 -8.99 -14.48
C ASN A 124 -6.98 -8.60 -15.73
N ASP A 125 -6.80 -9.55 -16.63
CA ASP A 125 -6.20 -9.29 -17.96
C ASP A 125 -7.14 -8.44 -18.82
N MET A 126 -8.45 -8.71 -18.74
CA MET A 126 -9.47 -7.90 -19.39
C MET A 126 -9.91 -6.74 -18.49
N PRO A 127 -10.20 -5.56 -19.09
CA PRO A 127 -10.62 -4.42 -18.28
C PRO A 127 -11.92 -4.68 -17.53
N ILE A 128 -11.97 -4.20 -16.30
CA ILE A 128 -13.14 -4.21 -15.42
C ILE A 128 -13.84 -2.87 -15.58
N GLN A 129 -15.14 -2.88 -15.88
CA GLN A 129 -15.93 -1.66 -15.87
C GLN A 129 -16.16 -1.19 -14.42
N TRP A 130 -15.55 -0.07 -14.05
CA TRP A 130 -15.68 0.55 -12.73
C TRP A 130 -16.37 1.90 -12.85
N LYS A 131 -17.72 1.87 -12.82
CA LYS A 131 -18.55 3.04 -13.12
C LYS A 131 -18.22 3.64 -14.50
N LYS A 132 -17.72 4.87 -14.54
CA LYS A 132 -17.38 5.57 -15.79
C LYS A 132 -15.97 5.25 -16.33
N LYS A 133 -15.16 4.52 -15.57
CA LYS A 133 -13.79 4.14 -15.94
C LYS A 133 -13.65 2.65 -16.14
N THR A 134 -12.55 2.25 -16.75
CA THR A 134 -12.11 0.86 -16.77
C THR A 134 -10.83 0.72 -15.96
N VAL A 135 -10.70 -0.40 -15.24
CA VAL A 135 -9.52 -0.70 -14.43
C VAL A 135 -9.09 -2.15 -14.64
N HIS A 136 -7.84 -2.48 -14.37
CA HIS A 136 -7.33 -3.86 -14.36
C HIS A 136 -7.06 -4.38 -12.97
N PHE A 137 -6.86 -3.47 -12.00
CA PHE A 137 -6.62 -3.78 -10.61
C PHE A 137 -7.70 -3.17 -9.72
N VAL A 138 -8.17 -3.98 -8.79
CA VAL A 138 -9.00 -3.50 -7.66
C VAL A 138 -8.26 -3.87 -6.37
N LEU A 139 -7.88 -2.87 -5.60
CA LEU A 139 -7.22 -3.02 -4.30
C LEU A 139 -8.19 -2.54 -3.21
N MET A 140 -8.89 -3.47 -2.56
CA MET A 140 -9.69 -3.14 -1.38
C MET A 140 -8.78 -3.08 -0.16
N ILE A 141 -8.75 -1.95 0.52
CA ILE A 141 -7.85 -1.72 1.65
C ILE A 141 -8.66 -1.66 2.94
N GLY A 142 -8.24 -2.46 3.92
CA GLY A 142 -8.72 -2.40 5.29
C GLY A 142 -7.56 -2.31 6.27
N ILE A 143 -7.63 -1.37 7.21
CA ILE A 143 -6.57 -1.12 8.18
C ILE A 143 -7.17 -1.16 9.58
N THR A 144 -6.45 -1.76 10.52
CA THR A 144 -6.84 -1.73 11.94
C THR A 144 -6.66 -0.33 12.51
N GLU A 145 -7.41 0.01 13.55
CA GLU A 145 -7.27 1.29 14.24
C GLU A 145 -5.82 1.55 14.71
N ALA A 146 -5.18 0.51 15.27
CA ALA A 146 -3.81 0.60 15.77
C ALA A 146 -2.78 0.88 14.68
N GLU A 147 -3.02 0.42 13.45
CA GLU A 147 -2.08 0.53 12.33
C GLU A 147 -2.36 1.72 11.38
N MET A 148 -3.45 2.46 11.60
CA MET A 148 -3.80 3.63 10.78
C MET A 148 -2.68 4.65 10.64
N LYS A 149 -1.85 4.80 11.67
CA LYS A 149 -0.66 5.69 11.66
C LYS A 149 0.38 5.33 10.59
N PHE A 150 0.39 4.08 10.13
CA PHE A 150 1.31 3.60 9.08
C PHE A 150 0.71 3.64 7.69
N PHE A 151 -0.61 3.91 7.59
CA PHE A 151 -1.34 3.78 6.33
C PHE A 151 -0.91 4.81 5.28
N LYS A 152 -0.80 6.10 5.67
CA LYS A 152 -0.52 7.16 4.70
C LYS A 152 0.77 6.93 3.89
N PRO A 153 1.93 6.65 4.51
CA PRO A 153 3.15 6.39 3.75
C PRO A 153 3.05 5.18 2.83
N ALA A 154 2.37 4.11 3.26
CA ALA A 154 2.14 2.92 2.44
C ALA A 154 1.21 3.22 1.25
N PHE A 155 0.16 4.00 1.47
CA PHE A 155 -0.75 4.44 0.41
C PHE A 155 -0.05 5.35 -0.61
N ASP A 156 0.77 6.29 -0.15
CA ASP A 156 1.59 7.15 -1.02
C ASP A 156 2.49 6.29 -1.94
N ARG A 157 2.99 5.17 -1.45
CA ARG A 157 3.76 4.21 -2.26
C ARG A 157 2.91 3.53 -3.34
N ILE A 158 1.69 3.13 -3.02
CA ILE A 158 0.74 2.59 -4.01
C ILE A 158 0.47 3.62 -5.10
N VAL A 159 0.19 4.86 -4.71
CA VAL A 159 -0.03 5.98 -5.63
C VAL A 159 1.16 6.18 -6.57
N GLU A 160 2.37 6.18 -6.03
CA GLU A 160 3.61 6.32 -6.81
C GLU A 160 3.77 5.18 -7.83
N LEU A 161 3.56 3.93 -7.42
CA LEU A 161 3.67 2.77 -8.29
C LEU A 161 2.69 2.82 -9.46
N PHE A 162 1.42 3.14 -9.21
CA PHE A 162 0.38 3.16 -10.23
C PHE A 162 0.32 4.46 -11.05
N ASN A 163 1.00 5.52 -10.64
CA ASN A 163 1.23 6.71 -11.44
C ASN A 163 2.44 6.60 -12.39
N SER A 164 3.34 5.65 -12.13
CA SER A 164 4.45 5.35 -13.03
C SER A 164 4.01 4.43 -14.16
N THR A 165 4.08 4.90 -15.40
CA THR A 165 3.70 4.10 -16.58
C THR A 165 4.54 2.82 -16.68
N SER A 166 5.84 2.89 -16.49
CA SER A 166 6.74 1.73 -16.55
C SER A 166 6.44 0.70 -15.45
N ARG A 167 6.21 1.15 -14.22
CA ARG A 167 5.87 0.26 -13.10
C ARG A 167 4.49 -0.38 -13.28
N THR A 168 3.53 0.36 -13.77
CA THR A 168 2.18 -0.14 -14.08
C THR A 168 2.22 -1.21 -15.15
N LEU A 169 3.02 -1.04 -16.22
CA LEU A 169 3.19 -2.05 -17.26
C LEU A 169 3.80 -3.34 -16.70
N GLU A 170 4.77 -3.25 -15.80
CA GLU A 170 5.33 -4.45 -15.15
C GLU A 170 4.31 -5.14 -14.24
N LEU A 171 3.50 -4.38 -13.49
CA LEU A 171 2.40 -4.92 -12.69
C LEU A 171 1.37 -5.66 -13.57
N LEU A 172 0.99 -5.10 -14.71
CA LEU A 172 0.03 -5.70 -15.65
C LEU A 172 0.52 -7.04 -16.22
N LYS A 173 1.82 -7.25 -16.33
CA LYS A 173 2.42 -8.51 -16.81
C LYS A 173 2.44 -9.62 -15.77
N THR A 174 2.19 -9.33 -14.50
CA THR A 174 2.23 -10.33 -13.43
C THR A 174 1.05 -11.29 -13.53
N ASN A 175 1.27 -12.57 -13.22
CA ASN A 175 0.25 -13.62 -13.29
C ASN A 175 0.04 -14.34 -11.95
N THR A 176 0.98 -14.22 -11.02
CA THR A 176 0.94 -14.88 -9.72
C THR A 176 0.99 -13.88 -8.58
N PHE A 177 0.58 -14.31 -7.40
CA PHE A 177 0.70 -13.52 -6.16
C PHE A 177 2.14 -13.13 -5.87
N GLU A 178 3.08 -14.05 -6.04
CA GLU A 178 4.50 -13.84 -5.80
C GLU A 178 5.08 -12.78 -6.75
N GLU A 179 4.73 -12.85 -8.04
CA GLU A 179 5.12 -11.85 -9.03
C GLU A 179 4.53 -10.47 -8.71
N PHE A 180 3.25 -10.42 -8.35
CA PHE A 180 2.59 -9.18 -7.94
C PHE A 180 3.27 -8.55 -6.72
N CYS A 181 3.53 -9.32 -5.67
CA CYS A 181 4.23 -8.83 -4.47
C CYS A 181 5.63 -8.30 -4.80
N ALA A 182 6.36 -8.96 -5.70
CA ALA A 182 7.68 -8.51 -6.14
C ALA A 182 7.63 -7.15 -6.83
N GLN A 183 6.60 -6.90 -7.65
CA GLN A 183 6.41 -5.61 -8.34
C GLN A 183 5.88 -4.50 -7.41
N MET A 184 5.24 -4.85 -6.30
CA MET A 184 4.77 -3.90 -5.28
C MET A 184 5.90 -3.40 -4.35
N ARG A 185 7.12 -3.82 -4.58
CA ARG A 185 8.32 -3.38 -3.83
C ARG A 185 8.81 -2.00 -4.21
#